data_a18628621c48c008f6f0fe3a8a03569b
#
_entry.id   a18628621c48c008f6f0fe3a8a03569b
#
_cell.length_a   1.000
_cell.length_b   1.000
_cell.length_c   1.000
_cell.angle_alpha   90.00
_cell.angle_beta   90.00
_cell.angle_gamma   90.00
#
_symmetry.space_group_name_H-M   'P 1'
#
loop_
_entity.id
_entity.type
_entity.pdbx_description
1 polymer ?
#
loop_
_entity_poly.entity_id
_entity_poly.type
_entity_poly.pdbx_seq_one_letter_code
_entity_poly.pdbx_strand_id
1 'polypeptide(L)'
;MLLTLGFGAGAQKIVHLNRYAEANAALPPANGPRVVLYGDSITDGWPRQRPEFFASTGFIGRGISGEETAQMLLRFRADVIDIGATVMVFLGGINDIAQNMGDPYVEDVTYANILSMIDLCWQNGIRPVICGLLPSYYIRWRTEVTDSFEKVCSLNARLKAYCERHGVTYIDYGRVLAGPDGKILKDYSGDTVHPNAAGYERMEKLLLDSLK
;
A
#
# COMPACT_ATOMS: atom_id res chain seq x y z
N MET A 1 38.94 -25.08 9.78
CA MET A 1 38.91 -23.92 8.86
C MET A 1 37.41 -23.62 8.58
N LEU A 2 36.81 -22.75 9.40
CA LEU A 2 35.42 -22.32 9.22
C LEU A 2 35.38 -21.32 8.04
N LEU A 3 34.70 -21.67 6.97
CA LEU A 3 34.33 -20.72 5.95
C LEU A 3 33.18 -19.85 6.50
N THR A 4 33.50 -18.63 6.90
CA THR A 4 32.49 -17.58 7.09
C THR A 4 32.05 -17.12 5.71
N LEU A 5 30.91 -17.62 5.24
CA LEU A 5 30.21 -17.05 4.10
C LEU A 5 29.75 -15.65 4.49
N GLY A 6 30.49 -14.64 4.08
CA GLY A 6 30.07 -13.25 4.19
C GLY A 6 28.85 -13.06 3.29
N PHE A 7 27.68 -12.94 3.87
CA PHE A 7 26.51 -12.43 3.17
C PHE A 7 26.79 -10.98 2.79
N GLY A 8 27.00 -10.76 1.50
CA GLY A 8 27.33 -9.45 0.98
C GLY A 8 26.21 -8.43 1.30
N ALA A 9 26.60 -7.18 1.55
CA ALA A 9 25.74 -6.04 1.86
C ALA A 9 24.61 -5.77 0.82
N GLY A 10 24.53 -6.54 -0.27
CA GLY A 10 23.47 -6.47 -1.29
C GLY A 10 22.15 -7.12 -0.89
N ALA A 11 22.17 -8.17 -0.08
CA ALA A 11 20.94 -8.89 0.31
C ALA A 11 20.06 -8.10 1.30
N GLN A 12 20.66 -7.19 2.09
CA GLN A 12 19.94 -6.33 3.03
C GLN A 12 19.17 -5.16 2.36
N LYS A 13 19.43 -4.87 1.07
CA LYS A 13 18.76 -3.78 0.34
C LYS A 13 17.43 -4.18 -0.30
N ILE A 14 17.11 -5.47 -0.38
CA ILE A 14 15.93 -5.96 -1.09
C ILE A 14 14.64 -5.77 -0.27
N VAL A 15 14.74 -5.82 1.07
CA VAL A 15 13.57 -5.68 1.95
C VAL A 15 13.96 -4.85 3.18
N HIS A 16 13.17 -3.83 3.48
CA HIS A 16 13.38 -2.96 4.64
C HIS A 16 12.72 -3.55 5.91
N LEU A 17 13.02 -4.82 6.25
CA LEU A 17 12.37 -5.55 7.35
C LEU A 17 12.41 -4.83 8.71
N ASN A 18 13.44 -4.03 8.96
CA ASN A 18 13.63 -3.34 10.25
C ASN A 18 13.19 -1.87 10.21
N ARG A 19 12.57 -1.39 9.12
CA ARG A 19 12.19 0.02 8.95
C ARG A 19 11.34 0.54 10.11
N TYR A 20 10.44 -0.28 10.61
CA TYR A 20 9.51 0.05 11.68
C TYR A 20 9.77 -0.68 12.99
N ALA A 21 10.87 -1.42 13.15
CA ALA A 21 11.13 -2.26 14.34
C ALA A 21 11.06 -1.46 15.65
N GLU A 22 11.72 -0.30 15.71
CA GLU A 22 11.69 0.56 16.89
C GLU A 22 10.30 1.15 17.13
N ALA A 23 9.67 1.67 16.08
CA ALA A 23 8.31 2.23 16.17
C ALA A 23 7.27 1.16 16.55
N ASN A 24 7.43 -0.08 16.09
CA ASN A 24 6.57 -1.21 16.46
C ASN A 24 6.75 -1.58 17.94
N ALA A 25 7.98 -1.63 18.40
CA ALA A 25 8.31 -1.93 19.82
C ALA A 25 7.81 -0.84 20.79
N ALA A 26 7.72 0.41 20.32
CA ALA A 26 7.25 1.53 21.12
C ALA A 26 5.71 1.66 21.17
N LEU A 27 4.97 0.87 20.39
CA LEU A 27 3.50 0.93 20.41
C LEU A 27 2.96 0.47 21.77
N PRO A 28 2.02 1.21 22.36
CA PRO A 28 1.33 0.74 23.58
C PRO A 28 0.50 -0.50 23.28
N PRO A 29 0.16 -1.30 24.30
CA PRO A 29 -0.82 -2.38 24.14
C PRO A 29 -2.11 -1.86 23.49
N ALA A 30 -2.71 -2.65 22.59
CA ALA A 30 -3.93 -2.25 21.92
C ALA A 30 -5.10 -2.23 22.92
N ASN A 31 -5.67 -1.06 23.17
CA ASN A 31 -6.83 -0.86 24.06
C ASN A 31 -8.14 -0.67 23.26
N GLY A 32 -8.19 -1.18 22.02
CA GLY A 32 -9.32 -1.04 21.12
C GLY A 32 -8.91 -1.35 19.67
N PRO A 33 -9.75 -0.99 18.71
CA PRO A 33 -9.44 -1.20 17.30
C PRO A 33 -8.13 -0.50 16.90
N ARG A 34 -7.23 -1.24 16.24
CA ARG A 34 -5.98 -0.73 15.70
C ARG A 34 -6.02 -0.80 14.19
N VAL A 35 -6.09 0.34 13.53
CA VAL A 35 -6.12 0.46 12.08
C VAL A 35 -4.71 0.72 11.57
N VAL A 36 -4.22 -0.14 10.69
CA VAL A 36 -2.91 -0.02 10.07
C VAL A 36 -3.10 0.32 8.59
N LEU A 37 -2.57 1.46 8.15
CA LEU A 37 -2.44 1.82 6.74
C LEU A 37 -1.14 1.21 6.22
N TYR A 38 -1.24 0.25 5.31
CA TYR A 38 -0.14 -0.57 4.83
C TYR A 38 0.09 -0.40 3.34
N GLY A 39 1.33 -0.16 2.91
CA GLY A 39 1.60 0.07 1.50
C GLY A 39 2.97 0.64 1.18
N ASP A 40 3.04 1.38 0.09
CA ASP A 40 4.24 1.96 -0.50
C ASP A 40 4.48 3.44 -0.13
N SER A 41 5.06 4.21 -1.07
CA SER A 41 5.36 5.64 -0.93
C SER A 41 4.14 6.51 -0.68
N ILE A 42 2.97 6.12 -1.20
CA ILE A 42 1.73 6.85 -0.98
C ILE A 42 1.35 6.76 0.50
N THR A 43 1.44 5.58 1.08
CA THR A 43 1.20 5.38 2.52
C THR A 43 2.32 5.98 3.38
N ASP A 44 3.59 5.90 2.98
CA ASP A 44 4.75 6.49 3.68
C ASP A 44 4.69 8.03 3.70
N GLY A 45 4.21 8.64 2.62
CA GLY A 45 4.05 10.09 2.49
C GLY A 45 2.89 10.68 3.29
N TRP A 46 1.85 9.88 3.54
CA TRP A 46 0.59 10.36 4.12
C TRP A 46 0.76 11.02 5.50
N PRO A 47 1.44 10.41 6.50
CA PRO A 47 1.63 11.05 7.82
C PRO A 47 2.42 12.37 7.74
N ARG A 48 3.30 12.53 6.75
CA ARG A 48 4.05 13.77 6.54
C ARG A 48 3.20 14.88 5.92
N GLN A 49 2.28 14.52 5.04
CA GLN A 49 1.39 15.46 4.36
C GLN A 49 0.17 15.83 5.22
N ARG A 50 -0.28 14.92 6.08
CA ARG A 50 -1.51 15.03 6.87
C ARG A 50 -1.32 14.55 8.31
N PRO A 51 -0.39 15.15 9.09
CA PRO A 51 -0.09 14.68 10.45
C PRO A 51 -1.31 14.77 11.37
N GLU A 52 -2.19 15.77 11.18
CA GLU A 52 -3.41 15.95 11.94
C GLU A 52 -4.42 14.81 11.77
N PHE A 53 -4.48 14.19 10.59
CA PHE A 53 -5.33 13.03 10.36
C PHE A 53 -4.89 11.83 11.21
N PHE A 54 -3.60 11.53 11.23
CA PHE A 54 -3.06 10.45 12.05
C PHE A 54 -3.17 10.75 13.55
N ALA A 55 -2.96 11.99 13.97
CA ALA A 55 -3.12 12.41 15.36
C ALA A 55 -4.57 12.28 15.84
N SER A 56 -5.55 12.62 15.01
CA SER A 56 -6.97 12.57 15.37
C SER A 56 -7.58 11.18 15.32
N THR A 57 -7.11 10.30 14.42
CA THR A 57 -7.65 8.95 14.24
C THR A 57 -6.90 7.88 15.02
N GLY A 58 -5.64 8.12 15.39
CA GLY A 58 -4.75 7.11 15.96
C GLY A 58 -4.35 6.02 14.96
N PHE A 59 -4.57 6.22 13.66
CA PHE A 59 -4.17 5.25 12.64
C PHE A 59 -2.65 5.14 12.56
N ILE A 60 -2.16 3.95 12.20
CA ILE A 60 -0.73 3.64 12.15
C ILE A 60 -0.32 3.51 10.68
N GLY A 61 0.57 4.40 10.21
CA GLY A 61 1.17 4.29 8.88
C GLY A 61 2.33 3.30 8.87
N ARG A 62 2.28 2.35 7.94
CA ARG A 62 3.34 1.36 7.68
C ARG A 62 3.62 1.27 6.17
N GLY A 63 3.81 2.44 5.55
CA GLY A 63 4.25 2.56 4.16
C GLY A 63 5.75 2.59 4.02
N ILE A 64 6.30 1.99 2.96
CA ILE A 64 7.73 2.12 2.62
C ILE A 64 7.85 2.49 1.15
N SER A 65 8.44 3.65 0.89
CA SER A 65 8.61 4.17 -0.47
C SER A 65 9.39 3.23 -1.37
N GLY A 66 8.86 2.99 -2.57
CA GLY A 66 9.50 2.19 -3.61
C GLY A 66 9.28 0.68 -3.52
N GLU A 67 8.66 0.18 -2.44
CA GLU A 67 8.42 -1.26 -2.29
C GLU A 67 7.36 -1.78 -3.26
N GLU A 68 7.65 -2.95 -3.82
CA GLU A 68 6.71 -3.81 -4.54
C GLU A 68 5.95 -4.73 -3.57
N THR A 69 4.86 -5.32 -4.04
CA THR A 69 4.00 -6.19 -3.22
C THR A 69 4.72 -7.40 -2.62
N ALA A 70 5.72 -7.95 -3.30
CA ALA A 70 6.55 -9.03 -2.79
C ALA A 70 7.34 -8.62 -1.54
N GLN A 71 7.91 -7.41 -1.53
CA GLN A 71 8.62 -6.86 -0.37
C GLN A 71 7.66 -6.57 0.79
N MET A 72 6.47 -6.03 0.49
CA MET A 72 5.42 -5.81 1.48
C MET A 72 4.99 -7.14 2.12
N LEU A 73 4.78 -8.21 1.35
CA LEU A 73 4.41 -9.52 1.87
C LEU A 73 5.43 -10.04 2.89
N LEU A 74 6.73 -9.84 2.66
CA LEU A 74 7.80 -10.29 3.56
C LEU A 74 7.79 -9.60 4.93
N ARG A 75 7.40 -8.33 5.02
CA ARG A 75 7.33 -7.59 6.29
C ARG A 75 5.93 -7.54 6.92
N PHE A 76 4.95 -8.18 6.29
CA PHE A 76 3.55 -8.13 6.71
C PHE A 76 3.35 -8.57 8.16
N ARG A 77 4.01 -9.66 8.58
CA ARG A 77 3.91 -10.14 9.96
C ARG A 77 4.35 -9.08 10.96
N ALA A 78 5.55 -8.53 10.79
CA ALA A 78 6.14 -7.59 11.75
C ALA A 78 5.37 -6.26 11.82
N ASP A 79 4.84 -5.78 10.67
CA ASP A 79 4.28 -4.44 10.56
C ASP A 79 2.73 -4.40 10.62
N VAL A 80 2.08 -5.57 10.60
CA VAL A 80 0.61 -5.67 10.68
C VAL A 80 0.18 -6.66 11.77
N ILE A 81 0.63 -7.91 11.71
CA ILE A 81 0.15 -8.97 12.61
C ILE A 81 0.68 -8.75 14.03
N ASP A 82 1.99 -8.69 14.18
CA ASP A 82 2.66 -8.69 15.50
C ASP A 82 2.40 -7.40 16.29
N ILE A 83 2.03 -6.32 15.62
CA ILE A 83 1.61 -5.07 16.28
C ILE A 83 0.13 -5.09 16.69
N GLY A 84 -0.59 -6.17 16.46
CA GLY A 84 -1.99 -6.35 16.88
C GLY A 84 -2.99 -5.51 16.08
N ALA A 85 -2.80 -5.40 14.76
CA ALA A 85 -3.80 -4.77 13.90
C ALA A 85 -5.15 -5.49 14.01
N THR A 86 -6.24 -4.73 14.02
CA THR A 86 -7.61 -5.25 13.89
C THR A 86 -8.19 -4.97 12.51
N VAL A 87 -7.66 -3.94 11.85
CA VAL A 87 -7.99 -3.57 10.47
C VAL A 87 -6.69 -3.26 9.74
N MET A 88 -6.52 -3.84 8.57
CA MET A 88 -5.44 -3.50 7.62
C MET A 88 -6.06 -2.83 6.40
N VAL A 89 -5.62 -1.59 6.11
CA VAL A 89 -5.98 -0.84 4.90
C VAL A 89 -4.78 -0.88 3.96
N PHE A 90 -4.91 -1.61 2.86
CA PHE A 90 -3.82 -1.82 1.91
C PHE A 90 -3.93 -0.91 0.69
N LEU A 91 -2.85 -0.24 0.36
CA LEU A 91 -2.67 0.52 -0.88
C LEU A 91 -1.26 0.32 -1.42
N GLY A 92 -1.12 -0.44 -2.50
CA GLY A 92 0.16 -0.74 -3.13
C GLY A 92 0.01 -1.48 -4.46
N GLY A 93 1.12 -1.61 -5.20
CA GLY A 93 1.17 -2.28 -6.51
C GLY A 93 1.62 -1.38 -7.66
N ILE A 94 1.67 -0.05 -7.47
CA ILE A 94 2.18 0.85 -8.52
C ILE A 94 3.66 0.64 -8.80
N ASN A 95 4.44 0.24 -7.79
CA ASN A 95 5.87 -0.04 -7.94
C ASN A 95 6.13 -1.37 -8.66
N ASP A 96 5.23 -2.35 -8.55
CA ASP A 96 5.24 -3.57 -9.37
C ASP A 96 5.06 -3.21 -10.84
N ILE A 97 4.06 -2.36 -11.16
CA ILE A 97 3.84 -1.83 -12.51
C ILE A 97 5.07 -1.04 -13.00
N ALA A 98 5.69 -0.28 -12.10
CA ALA A 98 6.92 0.48 -12.37
C ALA A 98 8.16 -0.42 -12.46
N GLN A 99 8.07 -1.70 -12.13
CA GLN A 99 9.21 -2.65 -12.18
C GLN A 99 10.40 -2.15 -11.34
N ASN A 100 10.14 -1.69 -10.12
CA ASN A 100 11.16 -1.06 -9.28
C ASN A 100 12.26 -2.05 -8.86
N MET A 101 11.96 -3.34 -8.73
CA MET A 101 12.95 -4.39 -8.46
C MET A 101 13.73 -4.83 -9.70
N GLY A 102 13.33 -4.37 -10.89
CA GLY A 102 14.01 -4.63 -12.16
C GLY A 102 13.44 -5.80 -12.96
N ASP A 103 12.54 -6.58 -12.38
CA ASP A 103 11.86 -7.67 -13.09
C ASP A 103 10.64 -7.14 -13.87
N PRO A 104 10.28 -7.75 -15.00
CA PRO A 104 9.08 -7.41 -15.75
C PRO A 104 7.82 -7.54 -14.91
N TYR A 105 6.89 -6.59 -15.06
CA TYR A 105 5.59 -6.67 -14.40
C TYR A 105 4.79 -7.89 -14.85
N VAL A 106 4.37 -8.69 -13.87
CA VAL A 106 3.46 -9.83 -14.05
C VAL A 106 2.26 -9.62 -13.13
N GLU A 107 1.11 -9.24 -13.70
CA GLU A 107 -0.10 -8.91 -12.93
C GLU A 107 -0.54 -10.04 -11.99
N ASP A 108 -0.43 -11.30 -12.43
CA ASP A 108 -0.80 -12.45 -11.60
C ASP A 108 0.04 -12.55 -10.33
N VAL A 109 1.33 -12.18 -10.38
CA VAL A 109 2.22 -12.18 -9.21
C VAL A 109 1.81 -11.09 -8.22
N THR A 110 1.61 -9.86 -8.71
CA THR A 110 1.16 -8.73 -7.89
C THR A 110 -0.20 -9.05 -7.24
N TYR A 111 -1.12 -9.56 -8.03
CA TYR A 111 -2.44 -9.98 -7.55
C TYR A 111 -2.34 -11.06 -6.48
N ALA A 112 -1.57 -12.13 -6.72
CA ALA A 112 -1.39 -13.22 -5.75
C ALA A 112 -0.74 -12.76 -4.44
N ASN A 113 0.23 -11.83 -4.47
CA ASN A 113 0.82 -11.25 -3.28
C ASN A 113 -0.23 -10.50 -2.45
N ILE A 114 -1.11 -9.72 -3.09
CA ILE A 114 -2.19 -9.00 -2.40
C ILE A 114 -3.19 -9.99 -1.77
N LEU A 115 -3.58 -11.03 -2.50
CA LEU A 115 -4.46 -12.08 -1.96
C LEU A 115 -3.82 -12.80 -0.76
N SER A 116 -2.53 -13.09 -0.82
CA SER A 116 -1.80 -13.70 0.31
C SER A 116 -1.85 -12.80 1.56
N MET A 117 -1.77 -11.47 1.40
CA MET A 117 -1.93 -10.54 2.53
C MET A 117 -3.36 -10.55 3.07
N ILE A 118 -4.39 -10.68 2.22
CA ILE A 118 -5.78 -10.85 2.64
C ILE A 118 -5.96 -12.14 3.44
N ASP A 119 -5.40 -13.26 2.95
CA ASP A 119 -5.46 -14.55 3.65
C ASP A 119 -4.77 -14.49 5.01
N LEU A 120 -3.61 -13.83 5.09
CA LEU A 120 -2.91 -13.59 6.36
C LEU A 120 -3.75 -12.74 7.32
N CYS A 121 -4.50 -11.74 6.82
CA CYS A 121 -5.44 -10.99 7.64
C CYS A 121 -6.49 -11.93 8.25
N TRP A 122 -7.17 -12.73 7.44
CA TRP A 122 -8.23 -13.62 7.92
C TRP A 122 -7.73 -14.64 8.92
N GLN A 123 -6.55 -15.24 8.68
CA GLN A 123 -5.93 -16.21 9.59
C GLN A 123 -5.56 -15.61 10.95
N ASN A 124 -5.44 -14.28 11.05
CA ASN A 124 -5.09 -13.58 12.28
C ASN A 124 -6.23 -12.70 12.83
N GLY A 125 -7.47 -12.89 12.36
CA GLY A 125 -8.64 -12.14 12.83
C GLY A 125 -8.61 -10.65 12.49
N ILE A 126 -7.86 -10.25 11.44
CA ILE A 126 -7.72 -8.88 10.97
C ILE A 126 -8.71 -8.64 9.82
N ARG A 127 -9.47 -7.54 9.87
CA ARG A 127 -10.34 -7.13 8.77
C ARG A 127 -9.50 -6.52 7.64
N PRO A 128 -9.42 -7.14 6.45
CA PRO A 128 -8.76 -6.52 5.30
C PRO A 128 -9.67 -5.47 4.67
N VAL A 129 -9.07 -4.35 4.27
CA VAL A 129 -9.65 -3.30 3.43
C VAL A 129 -8.68 -3.05 2.29
N ILE A 130 -9.11 -3.23 1.07
CA ILE A 130 -8.27 -3.09 -0.12
C ILE A 130 -8.61 -1.80 -0.84
N CYS A 131 -7.62 -0.97 -1.05
CA CYS A 131 -7.73 0.22 -1.88
C CYS A 131 -7.26 -0.09 -3.30
N GLY A 132 -8.05 0.33 -4.29
CA GLY A 132 -7.57 0.35 -5.67
C GLY A 132 -6.38 1.29 -5.82
N LEU A 133 -5.44 0.93 -6.69
CA LEU A 133 -4.35 1.81 -7.07
C LEU A 133 -4.92 3.13 -7.57
N LEU A 134 -4.23 4.22 -7.26
CA LEU A 134 -4.63 5.54 -7.76
C LEU A 134 -4.59 5.58 -9.29
N PRO A 135 -5.42 6.38 -9.94
CA PRO A 135 -5.56 6.39 -11.40
C PRO A 135 -4.37 7.07 -12.08
N SER A 136 -3.18 6.53 -11.82
CA SER A 136 -1.90 6.98 -12.36
C SER A 136 -1.79 6.62 -13.84
N TYR A 137 -1.31 7.54 -14.65
CA TYR A 137 -1.19 7.35 -16.10
C TYR A 137 0.22 7.65 -16.65
N TYR A 138 1.13 8.07 -15.77
CA TYR A 138 2.52 8.32 -16.13
C TYR A 138 3.40 8.14 -14.91
N ILE A 139 4.45 7.31 -15.05
CA ILE A 139 5.40 7.02 -13.99
C ILE A 139 6.73 7.70 -14.35
N ARG A 140 6.98 8.88 -13.78
CA ARG A 140 8.10 9.76 -14.20
C ARG A 140 9.49 9.13 -14.06
N TRP A 141 9.65 8.15 -13.16
CA TRP A 141 10.93 7.45 -12.95
C TRP A 141 11.04 6.13 -13.72
N ARG A 142 10.01 5.81 -14.52
CA ARG A 142 9.93 4.63 -15.41
C ARG A 142 9.18 4.99 -16.69
N THR A 143 9.75 5.93 -17.43
CA THR A 143 9.12 6.50 -18.64
C THR A 143 8.94 5.48 -19.76
N GLU A 144 9.67 4.37 -19.70
CA GLU A 144 9.53 3.23 -20.61
C GLU A 144 8.24 2.41 -20.38
N VAL A 145 7.59 2.54 -19.21
CA VAL A 145 6.30 1.93 -18.93
C VAL A 145 5.18 2.85 -19.42
N THR A 146 4.82 2.71 -20.70
CA THR A 146 3.86 3.59 -21.37
C THR A 146 2.40 3.20 -21.21
N ASP A 147 2.14 1.98 -20.70
CA ASP A 147 0.83 1.35 -20.50
C ASP A 147 0.44 1.26 -19.01
N SER A 148 0.97 2.17 -18.18
CA SER A 148 0.75 2.13 -16.74
C SER A 148 -0.72 2.30 -16.36
N PHE A 149 -1.47 3.13 -17.08
CA PHE A 149 -2.88 3.37 -16.80
C PHE A 149 -3.74 2.14 -17.05
N GLU A 150 -3.51 1.45 -18.17
CA GLU A 150 -4.19 0.21 -18.54
C GLU A 150 -3.91 -0.88 -17.50
N LYS A 151 -2.67 -1.02 -17.05
CA LYS A 151 -2.26 -1.95 -16.00
C LYS A 151 -2.93 -1.64 -14.65
N VAL A 152 -3.00 -0.36 -14.27
CA VAL A 152 -3.72 0.09 -13.08
C VAL A 152 -5.20 -0.28 -13.17
N CYS A 153 -5.85 -0.01 -14.31
CA CYS A 153 -7.25 -0.35 -14.52
C CYS A 153 -7.49 -1.86 -14.46
N SER A 154 -6.63 -2.66 -15.08
CA SER A 154 -6.72 -4.13 -15.09
C SER A 154 -6.64 -4.70 -13.67
N LEU A 155 -5.59 -4.37 -12.94
CA LEU A 155 -5.40 -4.85 -11.57
C LEU A 155 -6.54 -4.40 -10.64
N ASN A 156 -6.97 -3.13 -10.74
CA ASN A 156 -8.07 -2.60 -9.96
C ASN A 156 -9.38 -3.34 -10.23
N ALA A 157 -9.69 -3.66 -11.48
CA ALA A 157 -10.87 -4.42 -11.83
C ALA A 157 -10.87 -5.82 -11.21
N ARG A 158 -9.72 -6.51 -11.23
CA ARG A 158 -9.56 -7.83 -10.61
C ARG A 158 -9.70 -7.79 -9.10
N LEU A 159 -9.03 -6.82 -8.43
CA LEU A 159 -9.11 -6.64 -6.98
C LEU A 159 -10.53 -6.33 -6.54
N LYS A 160 -11.21 -5.43 -7.25
CA LYS A 160 -12.61 -5.09 -6.98
C LYS A 160 -13.51 -6.33 -7.08
N ALA A 161 -13.41 -7.08 -8.18
CA ALA A 161 -14.21 -8.29 -8.38
C ALA A 161 -13.95 -9.36 -7.31
N TYR A 162 -12.69 -9.52 -6.87
CA TYR A 162 -12.36 -10.40 -5.76
C TYR A 162 -13.00 -9.93 -4.45
N CYS A 163 -12.85 -8.66 -4.12
CA CYS A 163 -13.39 -8.09 -2.90
C CYS A 163 -14.92 -8.23 -2.83
N GLU A 164 -15.62 -7.94 -3.93
CA GLU A 164 -17.07 -8.09 -4.03
C GLU A 164 -17.49 -9.56 -3.81
N ARG A 165 -16.77 -10.51 -4.39
CA ARG A 165 -17.08 -11.94 -4.26
C ARG A 165 -16.87 -12.47 -2.84
N HIS A 166 -15.86 -11.95 -2.13
CA HIS A 166 -15.43 -12.46 -0.84
C HIS A 166 -15.86 -11.58 0.36
N GLY A 167 -16.66 -10.52 0.12
CA GLY A 167 -17.13 -9.63 1.18
C GLY A 167 -16.02 -8.78 1.80
N VAL A 168 -14.94 -8.52 1.05
CA VAL A 168 -13.86 -7.62 1.46
C VAL A 168 -14.23 -6.18 1.10
N THR A 169 -14.00 -5.24 2.00
CA THR A 169 -14.20 -3.82 1.69
C THR A 169 -13.21 -3.38 0.62
N TYR A 170 -13.73 -2.81 -0.48
CA TYR A 170 -12.91 -2.21 -1.54
C TYR A 170 -13.12 -0.71 -1.60
N ILE A 171 -12.05 0.07 -1.59
CA ILE A 171 -12.07 1.53 -1.68
C ILE A 171 -11.52 1.96 -3.04
N ASP A 172 -12.36 2.58 -3.83
CA ASP A 172 -12.00 3.15 -5.13
C ASP A 172 -11.69 4.65 -4.98
N TYR A 173 -10.42 4.99 -4.78
CA TYR A 173 -9.97 6.38 -4.71
C TYR A 173 -10.10 7.13 -6.05
N GLY A 174 -10.19 6.43 -7.18
CA GLY A 174 -10.48 7.03 -8.47
C GLY A 174 -11.77 7.86 -8.46
N ARG A 175 -12.77 7.45 -7.68
CA ARG A 175 -14.05 8.18 -7.53
C ARG A 175 -13.92 9.62 -7.01
N VAL A 176 -12.83 9.93 -6.31
CA VAL A 176 -12.61 11.25 -5.69
C VAL A 176 -11.37 11.96 -6.21
N LEU A 177 -10.52 11.27 -6.98
CA LEU A 177 -9.27 11.81 -7.49
C LEU A 177 -9.22 11.94 -9.00
N ALA A 178 -10.06 11.20 -9.75
CA ALA A 178 -10.02 11.17 -11.21
C ALA A 178 -10.89 12.25 -11.86
N GLY A 179 -10.44 12.69 -13.02
CA GLY A 179 -11.22 13.50 -13.95
C GLY A 179 -12.14 12.67 -14.86
N PRO A 180 -12.81 13.32 -15.81
CA PRO A 180 -13.73 12.65 -16.75
C PRO A 180 -13.05 11.59 -17.64
N ASP A 181 -11.74 11.69 -17.83
CA ASP A 181 -10.92 10.71 -18.58
C ASP A 181 -10.47 9.51 -17.72
N GLY A 182 -10.90 9.45 -16.47
CA GLY A 182 -10.54 8.41 -15.51
C GLY A 182 -9.14 8.56 -14.91
N LYS A 183 -8.38 9.60 -15.26
CA LYS A 183 -7.02 9.82 -14.80
C LYS A 183 -6.97 10.77 -13.61
N ILE A 184 -5.94 10.62 -12.76
CA ILE A 184 -5.77 11.50 -11.60
C ILE A 184 -5.62 12.96 -12.02
N LEU A 185 -6.38 13.84 -11.37
CA LEU A 185 -6.33 15.28 -11.62
C LEU A 185 -5.05 15.91 -11.07
N LYS A 186 -4.53 16.90 -11.78
CA LYS A 186 -3.35 17.69 -11.36
C LYS A 186 -3.56 18.42 -10.04
N ASP A 187 -4.81 18.76 -9.71
CA ASP A 187 -5.17 19.40 -8.44
C ASP A 187 -4.88 18.46 -7.25
N TYR A 188 -4.84 17.15 -7.45
CA TYR A 188 -4.65 16.14 -6.41
C TYR A 188 -3.29 15.43 -6.47
N SER A 189 -2.54 15.56 -7.57
CA SER A 189 -1.21 14.98 -7.71
C SER A 189 -0.35 15.80 -8.68
N GLY A 190 0.85 16.16 -8.23
CA GLY A 190 1.81 16.89 -9.08
C GLY A 190 2.62 16.00 -10.02
N ASP A 191 2.66 14.69 -9.79
CA ASP A 191 3.46 13.73 -10.57
C ASP A 191 2.66 12.54 -11.09
N THR A 192 1.34 12.61 -10.99
CA THR A 192 0.37 11.60 -11.42
C THR A 192 0.34 10.30 -10.61
N VAL A 193 1.19 10.16 -9.61
CA VAL A 193 1.28 8.98 -8.73
C VAL A 193 1.01 9.35 -7.28
N HIS A 194 1.73 10.35 -6.75
CA HIS A 194 1.68 10.71 -5.33
C HIS A 194 0.65 11.81 -5.09
N PRO A 195 -0.33 11.60 -4.19
CA PRO A 195 -1.25 12.64 -3.79
C PRO A 195 -0.52 13.81 -3.12
N ASN A 196 -0.98 15.03 -3.39
CA ASN A 196 -0.69 16.19 -2.55
C ASN A 196 -1.65 16.26 -1.35
N ALA A 197 -1.53 17.26 -0.50
CA ALA A 197 -2.37 17.41 0.69
C ALA A 197 -3.88 17.39 0.36
N ALA A 198 -4.30 18.04 -0.73
CA ALA A 198 -5.70 18.06 -1.17
C ALA A 198 -6.17 16.67 -1.65
N GLY A 199 -5.30 15.92 -2.33
CA GLY A 199 -5.58 14.54 -2.73
C GLY A 199 -5.77 13.64 -1.51
N TYR A 200 -4.87 13.69 -0.55
CA TYR A 200 -5.02 12.93 0.70
C TYR A 200 -6.29 13.28 1.47
N GLU A 201 -6.66 14.56 1.55
CA GLU A 201 -7.90 14.97 2.20
C GLU A 201 -9.15 14.31 1.59
N ARG A 202 -9.19 14.18 0.25
CA ARG A 202 -10.25 13.45 -0.43
C ARG A 202 -10.25 11.95 -0.10
N MET A 203 -9.05 11.37 -0.03
CA MET A 203 -8.88 9.95 0.33
C MET A 203 -9.32 9.69 1.77
N GLU A 204 -8.97 10.56 2.71
CA GLU A 204 -9.31 10.47 4.14
C GLU A 204 -10.82 10.39 4.36
N LYS A 205 -11.58 11.26 3.71
CA LYS A 205 -13.04 11.27 3.81
C LYS A 205 -13.65 9.95 3.35
N LEU A 206 -13.22 9.48 2.18
CA LEU A 206 -13.72 8.22 1.62
C LEU A 206 -13.30 7.02 2.48
N LEU A 207 -12.07 7.02 3.00
CA LEU A 207 -11.57 5.99 3.91
C LEU A 207 -12.42 5.91 5.18
N LEU A 208 -12.63 7.03 5.87
CA LEU A 208 -13.42 7.06 7.10
C LEU A 208 -14.87 6.60 6.88
N ASP A 209 -15.48 6.98 5.76
CA ASP A 209 -16.83 6.52 5.42
C ASP A 209 -16.88 5.01 5.12
N SER A 210 -15.82 4.44 4.58
CA SER A 210 -15.73 3.00 4.25
C SER A 210 -15.40 2.12 5.47
N LEU A 211 -14.95 2.70 6.57
CA LEU A 211 -14.61 1.97 7.80
C LEU A 211 -15.79 1.86 8.80
N LYS A 212 -16.85 2.65 8.59
CA LYS A 212 -18.10 2.58 9.38
C LYS A 212 -18.81 1.25 9.14
#